data_a7e63a12e3dafd915a70af60ada3903d
#
_entry.id   a7e63a12e3dafd915a70af60ada3903d
#
_cell.length_a   1.000
_cell.length_b   1.000
_cell.length_c   1.000
_cell.angle_alpha   90.00
_cell.angle_beta   90.00
_cell.angle_gamma   90.00
#
_symmetry.space_group_name_H-M   'P 1'
#
loop_
_entity.id
_entity.type
_entity.pdbx_description
1 polymer ?
#
loop_
_entity_poly.entity_id
_entity_poly.type
_entity_poly.pdbx_seq_one_letter_code
_entity_poly.pdbx_strand_id
1 'polypeptide(L)'
;MGAELTLRCVLEGILAVVLLHFGLVAEGLLAPVASLDPVIAPAAFYAANLLFLAGALAVGWPVLRDGLQGLKGRPSADTMPALAACGALVQAAVALLNAQSYQNSSWTLLSGVAALGLFLALLGSRVLLTAVRNGYDLAARSPEGLQGAFRVRDKDLIRVLARSLDQKDPWVLLSRPVQWDEALVEQSFGERASERRARKTADPAGCCRAQRWCSCCLAVGPTAWPQP
;
A
#
# COMPACT_ATOMS: atom_id res chain seq x y z
N MET A 1 -17.52 12.24 4.68
CA MET A 1 -16.20 11.59 4.74
C MET A 1 -16.21 10.11 4.38
N GLY A 2 -16.98 9.20 5.04
CA GLY A 2 -16.92 7.77 4.72
C GLY A 2 -17.39 7.39 3.31
N ALA A 3 -18.49 7.97 2.84
CA ALA A 3 -19.03 7.71 1.51
C ALA A 3 -18.10 8.19 0.40
N GLU A 4 -17.49 9.35 0.57
CA GLU A 4 -16.52 9.92 -0.39
C GLU A 4 -15.27 9.04 -0.51
N LEU A 5 -14.72 8.57 0.62
CA LEU A 5 -13.56 7.68 0.61
C LEU A 5 -13.90 6.33 -0.05
N THR A 6 -15.13 5.82 0.17
CA THR A 6 -15.61 4.61 -0.50
C THR A 6 -15.69 4.80 -2.02
N LEU A 7 -16.24 5.92 -2.47
CA LEU A 7 -16.33 6.25 -3.89
C LEU A 7 -14.94 6.33 -4.53
N ARG A 8 -14.00 7.01 -3.87
CA ARG A 8 -12.61 7.10 -4.33
C ARG A 8 -11.95 5.71 -4.43
N CYS A 9 -12.14 4.84 -3.43
CA CYS A 9 -11.63 3.46 -3.49
C CYS A 9 -12.20 2.68 -4.69
N VAL A 10 -13.51 2.80 -4.96
CA VAL A 10 -14.12 2.10 -6.10
C VAL A 10 -13.59 2.64 -7.44
N LEU A 11 -13.54 3.96 -7.58
CA LEU A 11 -13.02 4.59 -8.81
C LEU A 11 -11.54 4.22 -9.03
N GLU A 12 -10.72 4.30 -7.99
CA GLU A 12 -9.31 3.93 -8.08
C GLU A 12 -9.12 2.45 -8.42
N GLY A 13 -9.95 1.56 -7.85
CA GLY A 13 -9.95 0.14 -8.19
C GLY A 13 -10.26 -0.13 -9.65
N ILE A 14 -11.25 0.58 -10.22
CA ILE A 14 -11.59 0.47 -11.64
C ILE A 14 -10.42 0.97 -12.50
N LEU A 15 -9.85 2.13 -12.18
CA LEU A 15 -8.71 2.70 -12.90
C LEU A 15 -7.48 1.79 -12.83
N ALA A 16 -7.21 1.20 -11.67
CA ALA A 16 -6.11 0.24 -11.49
C ALA A 16 -6.28 -1.00 -12.39
N VAL A 17 -7.50 -1.55 -12.49
CA VAL A 17 -7.78 -2.68 -13.39
C VAL A 17 -7.59 -2.29 -14.85
N VAL A 18 -8.08 -1.12 -15.26
CA VAL A 18 -7.89 -0.61 -16.63
C VAL A 18 -6.40 -0.42 -16.93
N LEU A 19 -5.64 0.20 -16.04
CA LEU A 19 -4.20 0.42 -16.23
C LEU A 19 -3.40 -0.88 -16.19
N LEU A 20 -3.79 -1.87 -15.38
CA LEU A 20 -3.21 -3.22 -15.42
C LEU A 20 -3.48 -3.88 -16.77
N HIS A 21 -4.68 -3.74 -17.33
CA HIS A 21 -4.99 -4.23 -18.66
C HIS A 21 -4.07 -3.61 -19.71
N PHE A 22 -3.85 -2.28 -19.68
CA PHE A 22 -2.90 -1.62 -20.58
C PHE A 22 -1.48 -2.17 -20.44
N GLY A 23 -1.02 -2.42 -19.19
CA GLY A 23 0.28 -3.04 -18.93
C GLY A 23 0.40 -4.44 -19.55
N LEU A 24 -0.63 -5.28 -19.37
CA LEU A 24 -0.64 -6.65 -19.90
C LEU A 24 -0.76 -6.69 -21.43
N VAL A 25 -1.46 -5.73 -22.03
CA VAL A 25 -1.53 -5.57 -23.50
C VAL A 25 -0.16 -5.13 -24.05
N ALA A 26 0.53 -4.21 -23.37
CA ALA A 26 1.87 -3.79 -23.76
C ALA A 26 2.88 -4.93 -23.75
N GLU A 27 2.74 -5.89 -22.81
CA GLU A 27 3.55 -7.12 -22.71
C GLU A 27 3.11 -8.22 -23.68
N GLY A 28 2.03 -8.02 -24.44
CA GLY A 28 1.48 -9.01 -25.37
C GLY A 28 0.78 -10.19 -24.68
N LEU A 29 0.48 -10.09 -23.40
CA LEU A 29 -0.20 -11.14 -22.61
C LEU A 29 -1.72 -11.09 -22.81
N LEU A 30 -2.28 -9.95 -23.17
CA LEU A 30 -3.71 -9.77 -23.46
C LEU A 30 -3.93 -9.16 -24.85
N ALA A 31 -5.07 -9.48 -25.43
CA ALA A 31 -5.47 -8.90 -26.70
C ALA A 31 -5.79 -7.40 -26.54
N PRO A 32 -5.30 -6.54 -27.47
CA PRO A 32 -5.61 -5.13 -27.46
C PRO A 32 -7.10 -4.88 -27.79
N VAL A 33 -7.64 -3.78 -27.27
CA VAL A 33 -8.93 -3.28 -27.73
C VAL A 33 -8.74 -2.72 -29.15
N ALA A 34 -9.60 -3.07 -30.08
CA ALA A 34 -9.44 -2.83 -31.53
C ALA A 34 -9.03 -1.39 -31.93
N SER A 35 -9.41 -0.38 -31.14
CA SER A 35 -9.05 1.03 -31.37
C SER A 35 -7.77 1.49 -30.69
N LEU A 36 -7.21 0.68 -29.77
CA LEU A 36 -6.04 1.00 -28.93
C LEU A 36 -4.99 -0.11 -29.04
N ASP A 37 -4.68 -0.52 -30.26
CA ASP A 37 -3.61 -1.48 -30.51
C ASP A 37 -2.26 -0.76 -30.46
N PRO A 38 -1.34 -1.16 -29.55
CA PRO A 38 -0.03 -0.53 -29.45
C PRO A 38 0.82 -0.70 -30.72
N VAL A 39 0.54 -1.72 -31.54
CA VAL A 39 1.24 -1.97 -32.82
C VAL A 39 0.74 -1.04 -33.92
N ILE A 40 -0.57 -0.80 -33.98
CA ILE A 40 -1.20 0.01 -35.04
C ILE A 40 -1.15 1.50 -34.71
N ALA A 41 -1.44 1.85 -33.45
CA ALA A 41 -1.55 3.25 -33.00
C ALA A 41 -0.83 3.47 -31.66
N PRO A 42 0.51 3.36 -31.61
CA PRO A 42 1.26 3.46 -30.34
C PRO A 42 1.05 4.78 -29.61
N ALA A 43 0.99 5.90 -30.32
CA ALA A 43 0.77 7.21 -29.69
C ALA A 43 -0.60 7.30 -28.99
N ALA A 44 -1.67 6.76 -29.62
CA ALA A 44 -3.00 6.74 -29.01
C ALA A 44 -3.05 5.82 -27.78
N PHE A 45 -2.38 4.67 -27.82
CA PHE A 45 -2.28 3.74 -26.73
C PHE A 45 -1.59 4.38 -25.49
N TYR A 46 -0.42 4.98 -25.67
CA TYR A 46 0.30 5.63 -24.57
C TYR A 46 -0.38 6.91 -24.09
N ALA A 47 -1.05 7.66 -24.98
CA ALA A 47 -1.87 8.80 -24.56
C ALA A 47 -3.05 8.39 -23.69
N ALA A 48 -3.76 7.31 -24.06
CA ALA A 48 -4.84 6.76 -23.25
C ALA A 48 -4.31 6.28 -21.88
N ASN A 49 -3.20 5.55 -21.86
CA ASN A 49 -2.57 5.12 -20.60
C ASN A 49 -2.21 6.30 -19.71
N LEU A 50 -1.62 7.37 -20.25
CA LEU A 50 -1.29 8.57 -19.49
C LEU A 50 -2.54 9.27 -18.94
N LEU A 51 -3.63 9.35 -19.73
CA LEU A 51 -4.90 9.94 -19.32
C LEU A 51 -5.52 9.17 -18.15
N PHE A 52 -5.59 7.84 -18.24
CA PHE A 52 -6.12 7.01 -17.16
C PHE A 52 -5.22 7.08 -15.90
N LEU A 53 -3.90 7.14 -16.07
CA LEU A 53 -2.98 7.32 -14.96
C LEU A 53 -3.15 8.68 -14.29
N ALA A 54 -3.33 9.76 -15.07
CA ALA A 54 -3.63 11.08 -14.52
C ALA A 54 -4.96 11.08 -13.74
N GLY A 55 -5.97 10.36 -14.23
CA GLY A 55 -7.22 10.12 -13.52
C GLY A 55 -7.02 9.41 -12.18
N ALA A 56 -6.21 8.34 -12.15
CA ALA A 56 -5.85 7.62 -10.93
C ALA A 56 -5.11 8.52 -9.94
N LEU A 57 -4.16 9.34 -10.39
CA LEU A 57 -3.47 10.32 -9.55
C LEU A 57 -4.42 11.38 -8.97
N ALA A 58 -5.42 11.81 -9.73
CA ALA A 58 -6.42 12.78 -9.26
C ALA A 58 -7.34 12.16 -8.18
N VAL A 59 -7.79 10.92 -8.37
CA VAL A 59 -8.58 10.19 -7.37
C VAL A 59 -7.75 9.87 -6.13
N GLY A 60 -6.50 9.41 -6.32
CA GLY A 60 -5.52 9.08 -5.29
C GLY A 60 -4.81 10.28 -4.67
N TRP A 61 -5.22 11.52 -5.01
CA TRP A 61 -4.57 12.76 -4.57
C TRP A 61 -4.28 12.85 -3.07
N PRO A 62 -5.20 12.44 -2.15
CA PRO A 62 -4.90 12.47 -0.72
C PRO A 62 -3.67 11.64 -0.34
N VAL A 63 -3.57 10.41 -0.88
CA VAL A 63 -2.42 9.50 -0.65
C VAL A 63 -1.14 10.12 -1.23
N LEU A 64 -1.25 10.70 -2.42
CA LEU A 64 -0.12 11.33 -3.09
C LEU A 64 0.41 12.52 -2.28
N ARG A 65 -0.49 13.39 -1.83
CA ARG A 65 -0.16 14.57 -1.02
C ARG A 65 0.51 14.18 0.30
N ASP A 66 -0.10 13.25 1.03
CA ASP A 66 0.38 12.83 2.35
C ASP A 66 1.71 12.06 2.22
N GLY A 67 1.84 11.24 1.18
CA GLY A 67 3.07 10.52 0.86
C GLY A 67 4.24 11.45 0.50
N LEU A 68 4.00 12.47 -0.35
CA LEU A 68 5.02 13.45 -0.72
C LEU A 68 5.38 14.40 0.44
N GLN A 69 4.42 14.77 1.28
CA GLN A 69 4.70 15.52 2.50
C GLN A 69 5.58 14.71 3.48
N GLY A 70 5.37 13.40 3.55
CA GLY A 70 6.19 12.49 4.33
C GLY A 70 7.67 12.50 3.97
N LEU A 71 8.03 12.82 2.71
CA LEU A 71 9.42 12.96 2.27
C LEU A 71 10.16 14.12 2.94
N LYS A 72 9.44 15.20 3.30
CA LYS A 72 10.05 16.39 3.91
C LYS A 72 10.30 16.24 5.41
N GLY A 73 9.72 15.22 6.05
CA GLY A 73 9.85 15.08 7.49
C GLY A 73 9.86 13.62 7.96
N ARG A 74 8.71 13.01 8.05
CA ARG A 74 8.55 11.65 8.56
C ARG A 74 7.91 10.77 7.49
N PRO A 75 8.65 9.81 6.89
CA PRO A 75 8.09 8.93 5.89
C PRO A 75 6.90 8.15 6.46
N SER A 76 5.79 8.18 5.73
CA SER A 76 4.55 7.46 6.03
C SER A 76 4.43 6.19 5.19
N ALA A 77 3.43 5.35 5.48
CA ALA A 77 3.12 4.18 4.65
C ALA A 77 2.74 4.58 3.21
N ASP A 78 2.24 5.80 3.03
CA ASP A 78 1.78 6.33 1.73
C ASP A 78 2.94 6.88 0.88
N THR A 79 4.14 7.05 1.47
CA THR A 79 5.32 7.61 0.78
C THR A 79 5.76 6.73 -0.40
N MET A 80 5.79 5.40 -0.22
CA MET A 80 6.21 4.49 -1.28
C MET A 80 5.22 4.43 -2.46
N PRO A 81 3.89 4.28 -2.25
CA PRO A 81 2.91 4.38 -3.34
C PRO A 81 2.97 5.72 -4.06
N ALA A 82 3.17 6.84 -3.35
CA ALA A 82 3.27 8.17 -3.95
C ALA A 82 4.51 8.29 -4.86
N LEU A 83 5.67 7.80 -4.42
CA LEU A 83 6.89 7.79 -5.25
C LEU A 83 6.74 6.89 -6.47
N ALA A 84 6.16 5.70 -6.32
CA ALA A 84 5.89 4.80 -7.42
C ALA A 84 4.97 5.44 -8.47
N ALA A 85 3.93 6.15 -8.01
CA ALA A 85 2.99 6.85 -8.87
C ALA A 85 3.64 8.02 -9.63
N CYS A 86 4.52 8.79 -8.97
CA CYS A 86 5.31 9.84 -9.64
C CYS A 86 6.27 9.23 -10.68
N GLY A 87 6.95 8.13 -10.36
CA GLY A 87 7.82 7.43 -11.29
C GLY A 87 7.07 6.89 -12.51
N ALA A 88 5.90 6.29 -12.29
CA ALA A 88 5.04 5.80 -13.36
C ALA A 88 4.52 6.94 -14.26
N LEU A 89 4.23 8.12 -13.69
CA LEU A 89 3.83 9.31 -14.46
C LEU A 89 4.96 9.77 -15.39
N VAL A 90 6.18 9.85 -14.88
CA VAL A 90 7.35 10.20 -15.69
C VAL A 90 7.57 9.16 -16.79
N GLN A 91 7.49 7.87 -16.45
CA GLN A 91 7.61 6.79 -17.43
C GLN A 91 6.53 6.88 -18.52
N ALA A 92 5.26 7.10 -18.16
CA ALA A 92 4.16 7.22 -19.11
C ALA A 92 4.32 8.44 -20.04
N ALA A 93 4.83 9.56 -19.51
CA ALA A 93 5.15 10.73 -20.32
C ALA A 93 6.29 10.46 -21.32
N VAL A 94 7.38 9.81 -20.88
CA VAL A 94 8.48 9.40 -21.76
C VAL A 94 8.02 8.41 -22.82
N ALA A 95 7.17 7.44 -22.44
CA ALA A 95 6.58 6.47 -23.36
C ALA A 95 5.72 7.14 -24.44
N LEU A 96 4.95 8.17 -24.09
CA LEU A 96 4.15 8.93 -25.06
C LEU A 96 5.02 9.74 -26.02
N LEU A 97 6.07 10.41 -25.50
CA LEU A 97 6.98 11.22 -26.32
C LEU A 97 7.80 10.38 -27.32
N ASN A 98 8.09 9.12 -26.96
CA ASN A 98 8.89 8.20 -27.76
C ASN A 98 8.11 6.92 -28.09
N ALA A 99 6.83 7.03 -28.44
CA ALA A 99 5.90 5.90 -28.54
C ALA A 99 6.41 4.74 -29.42
N GLN A 100 6.99 5.00 -30.58
CA GLN A 100 7.53 3.96 -31.48
C GLN A 100 8.80 3.30 -30.91
N SER A 101 9.72 4.08 -30.35
CA SER A 101 10.95 3.55 -29.77
C SER A 101 10.66 2.76 -28.48
N TYR A 102 9.67 3.20 -27.71
CA TYR A 102 9.27 2.55 -26.48
C TYR A 102 8.61 1.19 -26.74
N GLN A 103 7.77 1.10 -27.78
CA GLN A 103 7.15 -0.15 -28.17
C GLN A 103 8.17 -1.21 -28.62
N ASN A 104 9.21 -0.81 -29.31
CA ASN A 104 10.30 -1.70 -29.76
C ASN A 104 11.29 -2.05 -28.65
N SER A 105 11.14 -1.47 -27.49
CA SER A 105 12.00 -1.73 -26.31
C SER A 105 11.40 -2.83 -25.43
N SER A 106 12.22 -3.46 -24.60
CA SER A 106 11.79 -4.44 -23.58
C SER A 106 11.32 -3.79 -22.27
N TRP A 107 10.89 -2.54 -22.30
CA TRP A 107 10.52 -1.79 -21.09
C TRP A 107 9.07 -2.08 -20.72
N THR A 108 8.84 -2.57 -19.53
CA THR A 108 7.50 -2.83 -18.97
C THR A 108 6.78 -1.56 -18.57
N LEU A 109 5.47 -1.51 -18.77
CA LEU A 109 4.65 -0.36 -18.38
C LEU A 109 4.19 -0.50 -16.92
N LEU A 110 4.71 0.37 -16.03
CA LEU A 110 4.48 0.27 -14.58
C LEU A 110 3.23 1.01 -14.08
N SER A 111 2.49 1.68 -14.96
CA SER A 111 1.30 2.49 -14.61
C SER A 111 0.24 1.69 -13.84
N GLY A 112 -0.02 0.45 -14.24
CA GLY A 112 -0.99 -0.43 -13.57
C GLY A 112 -0.56 -0.82 -12.17
N VAL A 113 0.72 -1.14 -11.96
CA VAL A 113 1.26 -1.49 -10.64
C VAL A 113 1.23 -0.28 -9.71
N ALA A 114 1.55 0.92 -10.21
CA ALA A 114 1.50 2.14 -9.44
C ALA A 114 0.06 2.50 -9.01
N ALA A 115 -0.92 2.38 -9.92
CA ALA A 115 -2.33 2.60 -9.61
C ALA A 115 -2.86 1.57 -8.59
N LEU A 116 -2.44 0.29 -8.71
CA LEU A 116 -2.77 -0.73 -7.71
C LEU A 116 -2.19 -0.36 -6.33
N GLY A 117 -0.98 0.19 -6.28
CA GLY A 117 -0.38 0.70 -5.04
C GLY A 117 -1.20 1.82 -4.40
N LEU A 118 -1.69 2.78 -5.19
CA LEU A 118 -2.59 3.84 -4.72
C LEU A 118 -3.93 3.29 -4.23
N PHE A 119 -4.51 2.35 -4.95
CA PHE A 119 -5.75 1.67 -4.54
C PHE A 119 -5.60 0.97 -3.19
N LEU A 120 -4.51 0.20 -2.99
CA LEU A 120 -4.24 -0.48 -1.73
C LEU A 120 -4.01 0.49 -0.58
N ALA A 121 -3.37 1.63 -0.81
CA ALA A 121 -3.19 2.68 0.18
C ALA A 121 -4.53 3.32 0.59
N LEU A 122 -5.40 3.64 -0.37
CA LEU A 122 -6.76 4.13 -0.11
C LEU A 122 -7.61 3.10 0.64
N LEU A 123 -7.53 1.83 0.26
CA LEU A 123 -8.23 0.74 0.93
C LEU A 123 -7.75 0.60 2.38
N GLY A 124 -6.44 0.66 2.61
CA GLY A 124 -5.85 0.65 3.95
C GLY A 124 -6.34 1.81 4.82
N SER A 125 -6.41 3.01 4.26
CA SER A 125 -6.93 4.20 4.94
C SER A 125 -8.42 4.05 5.29
N ARG A 126 -9.21 3.45 4.40
CA ARG A 126 -10.63 3.16 4.65
C ARG A 126 -10.82 2.14 5.78
N VAL A 127 -10.07 1.04 5.75
CA VAL A 127 -10.15 0.00 6.79
C VAL A 127 -9.78 0.60 8.15
N LEU A 128 -8.74 1.42 8.20
CA LEU A 128 -8.34 2.10 9.42
C LEU A 128 -9.41 3.05 9.95
N LEU A 129 -9.99 3.90 9.08
CA LEU A 129 -11.06 4.81 9.49
C LEU A 129 -12.26 4.03 10.07
N THR A 130 -12.61 2.91 9.45
CA THR A 130 -13.68 2.03 9.93
C THR A 130 -13.34 1.44 11.30
N ALA A 131 -12.11 0.98 11.49
CA ALA A 131 -11.66 0.43 12.77
C ALA A 131 -11.68 1.48 13.89
N VAL A 132 -11.20 2.70 13.63
CA VAL A 132 -11.23 3.80 14.58
C VAL A 132 -12.67 4.19 14.93
N ARG A 133 -13.54 4.29 13.91
CA ARG A 133 -14.95 4.61 14.13
C ARG A 133 -15.65 3.55 14.98
N ASN A 134 -15.45 2.27 14.67
CA ASN A 134 -16.03 1.18 15.46
C ASN A 134 -15.51 1.17 16.90
N GLY A 135 -14.22 1.46 17.08
CA GLY A 135 -13.63 1.60 18.41
C GLY A 135 -14.24 2.76 19.21
N TYR A 136 -14.45 3.90 18.56
CA TYR A 136 -15.10 5.05 19.16
C TYR A 136 -16.57 4.76 19.50
N ASP A 137 -17.34 4.18 18.58
CA ASP A 137 -18.74 3.82 18.80
C ASP A 137 -18.90 2.83 19.97
N LEU A 138 -17.98 1.87 20.09
CA LEU A 138 -17.96 0.93 21.19
C LEU A 138 -17.70 1.64 22.54
N ALA A 139 -16.71 2.52 22.55
CA ALA A 139 -16.34 3.26 23.74
C ALA A 139 -17.43 4.27 24.18
N ALA A 140 -18.07 4.96 23.22
CA ALA A 140 -19.14 5.92 23.51
C ALA A 140 -20.42 5.26 24.03
N ARG A 141 -20.70 4.01 23.67
CA ARG A 141 -21.90 3.30 24.12
C ARG A 141 -21.84 2.82 25.56
N SER A 142 -20.65 2.58 26.11
CA SER A 142 -20.49 2.02 27.47
C SER A 142 -19.26 2.61 28.17
N PRO A 143 -19.27 3.91 28.48
CA PRO A 143 -18.11 4.55 29.11
C PRO A 143 -17.80 3.98 30.51
N GLU A 144 -18.84 3.55 31.24
CA GLU A 144 -18.71 2.96 32.58
C GLU A 144 -18.34 1.46 32.58
N GLY A 145 -18.57 0.78 31.46
CA GLY A 145 -18.36 -0.67 31.31
C GLY A 145 -17.14 -1.05 30.48
N LEU A 146 -16.28 -0.10 30.15
CA LEU A 146 -15.07 -0.38 29.36
C LEU A 146 -14.11 -1.28 30.13
N GLN A 147 -13.81 -2.44 29.57
CA GLN A 147 -12.86 -3.38 30.10
C GLN A 147 -11.67 -3.51 29.14
N GLY A 148 -10.49 -3.19 29.63
CA GLY A 148 -9.24 -3.40 28.90
C GLY A 148 -8.76 -4.83 29.02
N ALA A 149 -8.49 -5.50 27.90
CA ALA A 149 -7.87 -6.82 27.89
C ALA A 149 -6.35 -6.69 27.90
N PHE A 150 -5.71 -7.24 28.93
CA PHE A 150 -4.26 -7.20 29.10
C PHE A 150 -3.69 -8.62 29.02
N ARG A 151 -2.72 -8.81 28.13
CA ARG A 151 -2.01 -10.09 28.06
C ARG A 151 -1.07 -10.25 29.25
N VAL A 152 -1.28 -11.32 30.01
CA VAL A 152 -0.38 -11.71 31.08
C VAL A 152 0.97 -12.11 30.48
N ARG A 153 2.06 -11.56 31.02
CA ARG A 153 3.44 -11.86 30.58
C ARG A 153 4.19 -12.73 31.60
N ASP A 154 3.66 -12.79 32.82
CA ASP A 154 4.25 -13.59 33.90
C ASP A 154 3.92 -15.07 33.68
N LYS A 155 4.98 -15.86 33.49
CA LYS A 155 4.88 -17.30 33.23
C LYS A 155 4.32 -18.10 34.40
N ASP A 156 4.57 -17.69 35.62
CA ASP A 156 4.09 -18.38 36.81
C ASP A 156 2.62 -18.12 37.02
N LEU A 157 2.17 -16.88 36.79
CA LEU A 157 0.76 -16.52 36.80
C LEU A 157 -0.03 -17.23 35.67
N ILE A 158 0.55 -17.30 34.48
CA ILE A 158 -0.06 -18.05 33.36
C ILE A 158 -0.22 -19.52 33.73
N ARG A 159 0.81 -20.14 34.36
CA ARG A 159 0.79 -21.54 34.74
C ARG A 159 -0.28 -21.82 35.80
N VAL A 160 -0.52 -20.89 36.72
CA VAL A 160 -1.57 -21.00 37.74
C VAL A 160 -2.96 -20.86 37.13
N LEU A 161 -3.14 -19.83 36.30
CA LEU A 161 -4.45 -19.53 35.69
C LEU A 161 -4.84 -20.54 34.61
N ALA A 162 -3.87 -21.07 33.87
CA ALA A 162 -4.10 -22.04 32.81
C ALA A 162 -3.94 -23.51 33.26
N ARG A 163 -3.91 -23.77 34.57
CA ARG A 163 -3.68 -25.13 35.14
C ARG A 163 -4.69 -26.17 34.67
N SER A 164 -5.90 -25.74 34.31
CA SER A 164 -6.96 -26.63 33.80
C SER A 164 -6.94 -26.80 32.27
N LEU A 165 -6.07 -26.09 31.56
CA LEU A 165 -5.97 -26.13 30.09
C LEU A 165 -4.82 -27.04 29.69
N ASP A 166 -5.13 -28.10 28.95
CA ASP A 166 -4.12 -29.04 28.39
C ASP A 166 -3.50 -28.47 27.09
N GLN A 167 -2.90 -27.27 27.18
CA GLN A 167 -2.19 -26.63 26.06
C GLN A 167 -0.72 -26.42 26.39
N LYS A 168 0.15 -26.67 25.40
CA LYS A 168 1.61 -26.53 25.56
C LYS A 168 2.07 -25.10 25.88
N ASP A 169 1.41 -24.07 25.27
CA ASP A 169 1.71 -22.66 25.47
C ASP A 169 0.41 -21.86 25.63
N PRO A 170 -0.26 -21.93 26.80
CA PRO A 170 -1.47 -21.16 27.03
C PRO A 170 -1.15 -19.67 27.17
N TRP A 171 -1.95 -18.83 26.53
CA TRP A 171 -1.92 -17.40 26.73
C TRP A 171 -3.18 -16.94 27.47
N VAL A 172 -3.02 -16.03 28.43
CA VAL A 172 -4.09 -15.58 29.30
C VAL A 172 -4.29 -14.08 29.07
N LEU A 173 -5.55 -13.69 28.88
CA LEU A 173 -5.99 -12.30 28.89
C LEU A 173 -6.74 -12.03 30.20
N LEU A 174 -6.30 -11.02 30.92
CA LEU A 174 -7.04 -10.50 32.07
C LEU A 174 -7.82 -9.28 31.63
N SER A 175 -9.07 -9.20 32.08
CA SER A 175 -9.93 -8.05 31.90
C SER A 175 -9.91 -7.23 33.19
N ARG A 176 -9.74 -5.91 33.07
CA ARG A 176 -9.94 -4.96 34.17
C ARG A 176 -10.68 -3.73 33.70
N PRO A 177 -11.50 -3.09 34.56
CA PRO A 177 -12.13 -1.83 34.21
C PRO A 177 -11.06 -0.77 33.88
N VAL A 178 -11.26 -0.08 32.77
CA VAL A 178 -10.41 1.01 32.31
C VAL A 178 -11.24 2.28 32.28
N GLN A 179 -10.73 3.35 32.86
CA GLN A 179 -11.33 4.67 32.71
C GLN A 179 -11.10 5.15 31.27
N TRP A 180 -12.14 5.78 30.71
CA TRP A 180 -12.03 6.44 29.43
C TRP A 180 -10.98 7.56 29.54
N ASP A 181 -9.94 7.45 28.73
CA ASP A 181 -8.93 8.48 28.60
C ASP A 181 -9.13 9.17 27.25
N GLU A 182 -9.30 10.50 27.23
CA GLU A 182 -9.41 11.28 26.01
C GLU A 182 -8.17 11.10 25.12
N ALA A 183 -7.03 10.84 25.73
CA ALA A 183 -5.80 10.50 25.02
C ALA A 183 -5.89 9.19 24.21
N LEU A 184 -6.88 8.33 24.46
CA LEU A 184 -7.05 7.07 23.71
C LEU A 184 -7.39 7.34 22.24
N VAL A 185 -8.10 8.42 21.95
CA VAL A 185 -8.39 8.87 20.59
C VAL A 185 -7.11 9.35 19.91
N GLU A 186 -6.32 10.19 20.59
CA GLU A 186 -5.03 10.66 20.07
C GLU A 186 -4.03 9.50 19.89
N GLN A 187 -3.99 8.57 20.84
CA GLN A 187 -3.15 7.38 20.73
C GLN A 187 -3.57 6.44 19.62
N SER A 188 -4.87 6.32 19.31
CA SER A 188 -5.36 5.51 18.18
C SER A 188 -4.98 6.11 16.82
N PHE A 189 -4.80 7.45 16.74
CA PHE A 189 -4.24 8.15 15.58
C PHE A 189 -2.73 8.30 15.64
N GLY A 190 -2.09 7.91 16.74
CA GLY A 190 -0.65 7.95 16.92
C GLY A 190 0.11 6.99 15.99
N GLU A 191 1.39 6.75 16.27
CA GLU A 191 2.25 5.91 15.42
C GLU A 191 1.64 4.54 15.10
N ARG A 192 1.18 4.40 13.87
CA ARG A 192 0.69 3.12 13.34
C ARG A 192 1.83 2.10 13.23
N ALA A 193 1.52 0.84 13.36
CA ALA A 193 2.50 -0.23 13.16
C ALA A 193 3.14 -0.19 11.76
N SER A 194 2.37 0.25 10.74
CA SER A 194 2.84 0.51 9.38
C SER A 194 3.84 1.65 9.30
N GLU A 195 3.58 2.78 9.98
CA GLU A 195 4.49 3.92 10.04
C GLU A 195 5.77 3.60 10.79
N ARG A 196 5.66 2.85 11.89
CA ARG A 196 6.82 2.37 12.65
C ARG A 196 7.70 1.43 11.82
N ARG A 197 7.09 0.60 10.97
CA ARG A 197 7.83 -0.23 10.00
C ARG A 197 8.43 0.61 8.87
N ALA A 198 7.67 1.55 8.30
CA ALA A 198 8.17 2.45 7.27
C ALA A 198 9.38 3.27 7.75
N ARG A 199 9.36 3.75 9.01
CA ARG A 199 10.53 4.41 9.62
C ARG A 199 11.74 3.49 9.73
N LYS A 200 11.53 2.23 10.15
CA LYS A 200 12.63 1.26 10.26
C LYS A 200 13.25 0.91 8.91
N THR A 201 12.47 0.94 7.83
CA THR A 201 12.97 0.71 6.46
C THR A 201 13.59 1.96 5.86
N ALA A 202 13.16 3.15 6.29
CA ALA A 202 13.72 4.43 5.87
C ALA A 202 14.99 4.84 6.65
N ASP A 203 15.31 4.16 7.77
CA ASP A 203 16.59 4.34 8.46
C ASP A 203 17.74 4.04 7.49
N PRO A 204 18.76 4.92 7.41
CA PRO A 204 19.91 4.72 6.51
C PRO A 204 20.61 3.38 6.73
N ALA A 205 20.58 2.84 7.95
CA ALA A 205 21.06 1.50 8.27
C ALA A 205 20.18 0.38 7.67
N GLY A 206 18.87 0.63 7.51
CA GLY A 206 17.92 -0.26 6.82
C GLY A 206 18.06 -0.18 5.30
N CYS A 207 18.30 1.02 4.76
CA CYS A 207 18.51 1.24 3.34
C CYS A 207 19.79 0.56 2.84
N CYS A 208 20.88 0.56 3.62
CA CYS A 208 22.10 -0.18 3.30
C CYS A 208 21.88 -1.71 3.27
N ARG A 209 20.97 -2.25 4.08
CA ARG A 209 20.58 -3.67 3.98
C ARG A 209 19.75 -3.96 2.74
N ALA A 210 18.80 -3.08 2.39
CA ALA A 210 18.00 -3.21 1.17
C ALA A 210 18.87 -3.04 -0.09
N GLN A 211 19.81 -2.08 -0.09
CA GLN A 211 20.78 -1.91 -1.18
C GLN A 211 21.71 -3.12 -1.33
N ARG A 212 22.10 -3.76 -0.24
CA ARG A 212 22.91 -4.99 -0.31
C ARG A 212 22.11 -6.15 -0.95
N TRP A 213 20.78 -6.22 -0.73
CA TRP A 213 19.90 -7.16 -1.44
C TRP A 213 19.75 -6.79 -2.93
N CYS A 214 19.56 -5.51 -3.24
CA CYS A 214 19.47 -5.04 -4.62
C CYS A 214 20.80 -5.23 -5.38
N SER A 215 21.93 -4.99 -4.74
CA SER A 215 23.25 -5.23 -5.32
C SER A 215 23.52 -6.73 -5.55
N CYS A 216 23.02 -7.61 -4.69
CA CYS A 216 23.08 -9.05 -4.93
C CYS A 216 22.17 -9.49 -6.09
N CYS A 217 20.99 -8.87 -6.26
CA CYS A 217 20.11 -9.16 -7.40
C CYS A 217 20.67 -8.61 -8.73
N LEU A 218 21.39 -7.48 -8.69
CA LEU A 218 22.04 -6.90 -9.87
C LEU A 218 23.39 -7.58 -10.20
N ALA A 219 24.05 -8.24 -9.24
CA ALA A 219 25.29 -8.98 -9.44
C ALA A 219 25.08 -10.40 -10.01
N VAL A 220 23.83 -10.89 -10.05
CA VAL A 220 23.48 -12.09 -10.84
C VAL A 220 23.27 -11.63 -12.29
N GLY A 221 24.36 -11.42 -13.00
CA GLY A 221 24.35 -11.16 -14.44
C GLY A 221 23.69 -12.30 -15.23
N PRO A 222 23.26 -12.06 -16.47
CA PRO A 222 22.46 -12.97 -17.30
C PRO A 222 23.21 -14.23 -17.81
N THR A 223 24.29 -14.66 -17.16
CA THR A 223 25.15 -15.73 -17.66
C THR A 223 24.96 -17.10 -17.00
N ALA A 224 23.90 -17.31 -16.20
CA ALA A 224 23.72 -18.56 -15.47
C ALA A 224 22.44 -19.35 -15.83
N TRP A 225 21.96 -19.28 -17.08
CA TRP A 225 20.95 -20.23 -17.56
C TRP A 225 21.66 -21.30 -18.43
N PRO A 226 21.64 -22.58 -18.06
CA PRO A 226 22.09 -23.63 -18.97
C PRO A 226 21.13 -23.68 -20.16
N GLN A 227 21.68 -23.51 -21.34
CA GLN A 227 20.98 -23.78 -22.60
C GLN A 227 20.64 -25.26 -22.70
N PRO A 228 19.49 -25.62 -23.31
CA PRO A 228 19.04 -26.99 -23.44
C PRO A 228 19.95 -27.84 -24.29
#